data_977d0acc9d4125ad891e91365ad85a30
#
_entry.id   977d0acc9d4125ad891e91365ad85a30
#
_cell.length_a   1.000
_cell.length_b   1.000
_cell.length_c   1.000
_cell.angle_alpha   90.00
_cell.angle_beta   90.00
_cell.angle_gamma   90.00
#
_symmetry.space_group_name_H-M   'P 1'
#
loop_
_entity.id
_entity.type
_entity.pdbx_description
1 polymer ?
#
loop_
_entity_poly.entity_id
_entity_poly.type
_entity_poly.pdbx_seq_one_letter_code
_entity_poly.pdbx_strand_id
1 'polypeptide(L)'
;IELFQPLTTTKMGTYTLITAGYMVLAMPYMYRSVDTGMRTVDIRTLTEAAQSLGANWFTIITQVILPNIRSALLSGALLTFAIVVGEVTLASFLGVDAFGPYLFLIGQHRAYEPAALSFVTFLLTWVAMGMIQLATGGQGQAAGAH
;
A
#
# COMPACT_ATOMS: atom_id res chain seq x y z
N ILE A 1 22.66 -20.05 6.00
CA ILE A 1 21.35 -20.71 5.74
C ILE A 1 20.84 -21.36 7.02
N GLU A 2 21.71 -21.98 7.85
CA GLU A 2 21.31 -22.68 9.10
C GLU A 2 20.69 -21.76 10.18
N LEU A 3 21.06 -20.49 10.20
CA LEU A 3 20.56 -19.53 11.20
C LEU A 3 19.04 -19.26 11.08
N PHE A 4 18.46 -19.46 9.90
CA PHE A 4 17.04 -19.23 9.63
C PHE A 4 16.19 -20.51 9.65
N GLN A 5 16.82 -21.70 9.80
CA GLN A 5 16.09 -22.96 9.85
C GLN A 5 14.98 -23.01 10.92
N PRO A 6 15.19 -22.56 12.17
CA PRO A 6 14.13 -22.60 13.16
C PRO A 6 12.94 -21.70 12.83
N LEU A 7 13.16 -20.65 12.05
CA LEU A 7 12.08 -19.74 11.62
C LEU A 7 11.28 -20.30 10.44
N THR A 8 11.88 -21.12 9.57
CA THR A 8 11.20 -21.71 8.42
C THR A 8 10.51 -23.03 8.73
N THR A 9 10.87 -23.72 9.81
CA THR A 9 10.27 -24.99 10.21
C THR A 9 8.92 -24.85 10.93
N THR A 10 8.64 -23.67 11.49
CA THR A 10 7.38 -23.38 12.18
C THR A 10 6.51 -22.51 11.29
N LYS A 11 5.23 -22.89 11.08
CA LYS A 11 4.27 -22.08 10.27
C LYS A 11 4.25 -20.61 10.72
N MET A 12 4.28 -20.35 12.01
CA MET A 12 4.31 -18.99 12.59
C MET A 12 5.57 -18.22 12.16
N GLY A 13 6.73 -18.87 12.16
CA GLY A 13 7.99 -18.27 11.72
C GLY A 13 8.00 -17.93 10.23
N THR A 14 7.46 -18.84 9.40
CA THR A 14 7.32 -18.60 7.95
C THR A 14 6.43 -17.38 7.67
N TYR A 15 5.28 -17.27 8.33
CA TYR A 15 4.40 -16.10 8.19
C TYR A 15 5.05 -14.80 8.69
N THR A 16 5.85 -14.85 9.74
CA THR A 16 6.59 -13.69 10.23
C THR A 16 7.65 -13.26 9.23
N LEU A 17 8.38 -14.19 8.63
CA LEU A 17 9.39 -13.90 7.61
C LEU A 17 8.77 -13.29 6.35
N ILE A 18 7.67 -13.84 5.84
CA ILE A 18 7.02 -13.30 4.64
C ILE A 18 6.45 -11.91 4.91
N THR A 19 5.86 -11.70 6.09
CA THR A 19 5.35 -10.39 6.50
C THR A 19 6.47 -9.36 6.59
N ALA A 20 7.59 -9.71 7.22
CA ALA A 20 8.76 -8.84 7.30
C ALA A 20 9.32 -8.53 5.89
N GLY A 21 9.42 -9.55 5.03
CA GLY A 21 9.86 -9.38 3.64
C GLY A 21 8.94 -8.43 2.85
N TYR A 22 7.63 -8.58 2.99
CA TYR A 22 6.66 -7.70 2.33
C TYR A 22 6.70 -6.28 2.90
N MET A 23 6.94 -6.09 4.20
CA MET A 23 7.14 -4.77 4.78
C MET A 23 8.36 -4.06 4.17
N VAL A 24 9.49 -4.77 4.05
CA VAL A 24 10.71 -4.22 3.44
C VAL A 24 10.48 -3.90 1.95
N LEU A 25 9.80 -4.78 1.23
CA LEU A 25 9.47 -4.57 -0.19
C LEU A 25 8.54 -3.36 -0.38
N ALA A 26 7.55 -3.21 0.48
CA ALA A 26 6.54 -2.17 0.42
C ALA A 26 7.03 -0.79 0.88
N MET A 27 8.02 -0.76 1.77
CA MET A 27 8.53 0.45 2.41
C MET A 27 8.92 1.56 1.41
N PRO A 28 9.70 1.32 0.34
CA PRO A 28 10.09 2.38 -0.59
C PRO A 28 8.89 3.01 -1.31
N TYR A 29 7.88 2.25 -1.62
CA TYR A 29 6.68 2.74 -2.32
C TYR A 29 5.82 3.62 -1.41
N MET A 30 5.59 3.16 -0.18
CA MET A 30 4.86 3.94 0.81
C MET A 30 5.62 5.21 1.19
N TYR A 31 6.94 5.11 1.41
CA TYR A 31 7.79 6.25 1.68
C TYR A 31 7.69 7.32 0.58
N ARG A 32 7.85 6.93 -0.69
CA ARG A 32 7.76 7.87 -1.82
C ARG A 32 6.39 8.54 -1.93
N SER A 33 5.33 7.80 -1.68
CA SER A 33 3.98 8.35 -1.71
C SER A 33 3.77 9.40 -0.62
N VAL A 34 4.19 9.11 0.61
CA VAL A 34 4.12 10.04 1.75
C VAL A 34 5.01 11.25 1.52
N ASP A 35 6.26 11.05 1.11
CA ASP A 35 7.21 12.15 0.83
C ASP A 35 6.67 13.10 -0.24
N THR A 36 6.13 12.56 -1.33
CA THR A 36 5.49 13.36 -2.37
C THR A 36 4.29 14.13 -1.82
N GLY A 37 3.43 13.47 -1.03
CA GLY A 37 2.28 14.13 -0.40
C GLY A 37 2.69 15.25 0.55
N MET A 38 3.74 15.05 1.32
CA MET A 38 4.26 16.08 2.23
C MET A 38 4.89 17.27 1.50
N ARG A 39 5.48 17.04 0.33
CA ARG A 39 6.08 18.11 -0.49
C ARG A 39 5.04 18.96 -1.22
N THR A 40 3.86 18.43 -1.51
CA THR A 40 2.77 19.18 -2.16
C THR A 40 2.03 20.11 -1.21
N VAL A 41 2.21 19.91 0.09
CA VAL A 41 1.59 20.73 1.13
C VAL A 41 2.69 21.45 1.90
N ASP A 42 2.54 22.75 2.15
CA ASP A 42 3.49 23.50 3.00
C ASP A 42 3.28 23.13 4.48
N ILE A 43 3.73 21.91 4.81
CA ILE A 43 3.60 21.32 6.15
C ILE A 43 4.28 22.21 7.20
N ARG A 44 5.37 22.89 6.82
CA ARG A 44 6.12 23.74 7.75
C ARG A 44 5.27 24.92 8.19
N THR A 45 4.74 25.69 7.26
CA THR A 45 3.90 26.86 7.56
C THR A 45 2.63 26.44 8.34
N LEU A 46 1.99 25.34 7.94
CA LEU A 46 0.83 24.81 8.67
C LEU A 46 1.17 24.42 10.12
N THR A 47 2.34 23.80 10.33
CA THR A 47 2.79 23.38 11.64
C THR A 47 3.11 24.60 12.53
N GLU A 48 3.83 25.59 11.99
CA GLU A 48 4.18 26.84 12.69
C GLU A 48 2.90 27.62 13.07
N ALA A 49 1.92 27.71 12.17
CA ALA A 49 0.63 28.33 12.47
C ALA A 49 -0.14 27.60 13.58
N ALA A 50 -0.21 26.27 13.51
CA ALA A 50 -0.87 25.47 14.53
C ALA A 50 -0.19 25.58 15.91
N GLN A 51 1.15 25.62 15.94
CA GLN A 51 1.92 25.85 17.17
C GLN A 51 1.67 27.22 17.76
N SER A 52 1.56 28.25 16.93
CA SER A 52 1.22 29.62 17.38
C SER A 52 -0.16 29.70 18.02
N LEU A 53 -1.07 28.80 17.65
CA LEU A 53 -2.39 28.63 18.28
C LEU A 53 -2.38 27.71 19.51
N GLY A 54 -1.20 27.26 19.95
CA GLY A 54 -1.04 26.40 21.12
C GLY A 54 -1.33 24.92 20.87
N ALA A 55 -1.38 24.46 19.61
CA ALA A 55 -1.60 23.06 19.30
C ALA A 55 -0.41 22.20 19.73
N ASN A 56 -0.69 21.06 20.35
CA ASN A 56 0.33 20.06 20.67
C ASN A 56 0.66 19.17 19.44
N TRP A 57 1.76 18.42 19.49
CA TRP A 57 2.21 17.58 18.39
C TRP A 57 1.18 16.54 17.94
N PHE A 58 0.43 15.96 18.86
CA PHE A 58 -0.62 15.00 18.54
C PHE A 58 -1.75 15.65 17.71
N THR A 59 -2.18 16.85 18.12
CA THR A 59 -3.16 17.64 17.38
C THR A 59 -2.64 18.02 15.99
N ILE A 60 -1.39 18.45 15.89
CA ILE A 60 -0.76 18.81 14.60
C ILE A 60 -0.76 17.60 13.64
N ILE A 61 -0.32 16.44 14.13
CA ILE A 61 -0.26 15.23 13.29
C ILE A 61 -1.67 14.81 12.85
N THR A 62 -2.61 14.73 13.77
CA THR A 62 -3.95 14.14 13.50
C THR A 62 -4.91 15.09 12.82
N GLN A 63 -4.83 16.38 13.10
CA GLN A 63 -5.79 17.37 12.61
C GLN A 63 -5.24 18.27 11.49
N VAL A 64 -3.92 18.37 11.36
CA VAL A 64 -3.29 19.21 10.33
C VAL A 64 -2.60 18.34 9.28
N ILE A 65 -1.59 17.55 9.65
CA ILE A 65 -0.78 16.82 8.67
C ILE A 65 -1.57 15.69 8.00
N LEU A 66 -2.11 14.77 8.80
CA LEU A 66 -2.77 13.57 8.32
C LEU A 66 -3.94 13.84 7.35
N PRO A 67 -4.85 14.79 7.61
CA PRO A 67 -5.91 15.12 6.67
C PRO A 67 -5.40 15.67 5.33
N ASN A 68 -4.32 16.45 5.36
CA ASN A 68 -3.76 17.07 4.18
C ASN A 68 -3.02 16.06 3.27
N ILE A 69 -2.41 15.01 3.83
CA ILE A 69 -1.71 13.98 3.07
C ILE A 69 -2.52 12.69 2.88
N ARG A 70 -3.80 12.67 3.25
CA ARG A 70 -4.66 11.47 3.16
C ARG A 70 -4.71 10.85 1.77
N SER A 71 -4.74 11.68 0.73
CA SER A 71 -4.74 11.22 -0.66
C SER A 71 -3.45 10.48 -1.01
N ALA A 72 -2.30 11.00 -0.57
CA ALA A 72 -1.01 10.37 -0.74
C ALA A 72 -0.91 9.04 0.04
N LEU A 73 -1.43 9.01 1.28
CA LEU A 73 -1.49 7.79 2.08
C LEU A 73 -2.34 6.70 1.41
N LEU A 74 -3.52 7.06 0.88
CA LEU A 74 -4.39 6.13 0.17
C LEU A 74 -3.73 5.60 -1.11
N SER A 75 -3.11 6.48 -1.90
CA SER A 75 -2.39 6.10 -3.11
C SER A 75 -1.21 5.17 -2.79
N GLY A 76 -0.44 5.47 -1.76
CA GLY A 76 0.66 4.62 -1.29
C GLY A 76 0.19 3.26 -0.80
N ALA A 77 -0.90 3.23 -0.03
CA ALA A 77 -1.49 1.99 0.47
C ALA A 77 -2.00 1.09 -0.68
N LEU A 78 -2.66 1.67 -1.69
CA LEU A 78 -3.12 0.92 -2.86
C LEU A 78 -1.97 0.37 -3.69
N LEU A 79 -0.95 1.19 -3.94
CA LEU A 79 0.24 0.76 -4.68
C LEU A 79 0.95 -0.37 -3.93
N THR A 80 1.14 -0.22 -2.63
CA THR A 80 1.72 -1.25 -1.75
C THR A 80 0.90 -2.54 -1.80
N PHE A 81 -0.42 -2.44 -1.68
CA PHE A 81 -1.33 -3.58 -1.77
C PHE A 81 -1.21 -4.30 -3.11
N ALA A 82 -1.21 -3.57 -4.22
CA ALA A 82 -1.08 -4.15 -5.57
C ALA A 82 0.24 -4.90 -5.74
N ILE A 83 1.35 -4.35 -5.24
CA ILE A 83 2.68 -4.97 -5.29
C ILE A 83 2.71 -6.25 -4.46
N VAL A 84 2.20 -6.21 -3.23
CA VAL A 84 2.20 -7.38 -2.32
C VAL A 84 1.30 -8.50 -2.85
N VAL A 85 0.13 -8.18 -3.39
CA VAL A 85 -0.78 -9.18 -3.97
C VAL A 85 -0.17 -9.84 -5.21
N GLY A 86 0.55 -9.09 -6.04
CA GLY A 86 1.22 -9.61 -7.24
C GLY A 86 2.55 -10.30 -6.97
N GLU A 87 3.03 -10.30 -5.72
CA GLU A 87 4.33 -10.84 -5.39
C GLU A 87 4.30 -12.39 -5.42
N VAL A 88 5.15 -12.97 -6.26
CA VAL A 88 5.25 -14.43 -6.48
C VAL A 88 6.54 -14.99 -5.90
N THR A 89 7.63 -14.23 -6.01
CA THR A 89 8.98 -14.71 -5.78
C THR A 89 9.22 -15.09 -4.32
N LEU A 90 8.91 -14.18 -3.42
CA LEU A 90 9.16 -14.31 -1.98
C LEU A 90 8.24 -15.37 -1.38
N ALA A 91 6.96 -15.37 -1.79
CA ALA A 91 5.99 -16.36 -1.36
C ALA A 91 6.35 -17.77 -1.84
N SER A 92 6.76 -17.91 -3.12
CA SER A 92 7.21 -19.19 -3.68
C SER A 92 8.48 -19.69 -3.01
N PHE A 93 9.44 -18.79 -2.75
CA PHE A 93 10.70 -19.13 -2.11
C PHE A 93 10.51 -19.63 -0.66
N LEU A 94 9.55 -19.08 0.06
CA LEU A 94 9.18 -19.49 1.42
C LEU A 94 8.16 -20.65 1.46
N GLY A 95 7.69 -21.11 0.30
CA GLY A 95 6.70 -22.19 0.21
C GLY A 95 5.34 -21.82 0.81
N VAL A 96 4.95 -20.54 0.71
CA VAL A 96 3.67 -20.06 1.24
C VAL A 96 2.64 -20.03 0.11
N ASP A 97 1.47 -20.63 0.38
CA ASP A 97 0.31 -20.57 -0.51
C ASP A 97 -0.26 -19.15 -0.51
N ALA A 98 0.15 -18.35 -1.47
CA ALA A 98 -0.33 -17.00 -1.70
C ALA A 98 -0.93 -16.86 -3.10
N PHE A 99 -1.65 -15.77 -3.35
CA PHE A 99 -2.37 -15.55 -4.61
C PHE A 99 -1.43 -15.56 -5.83
N GLY A 100 -0.26 -14.92 -5.75
CA GLY A 100 0.73 -14.89 -6.81
C GLY A 100 1.25 -16.27 -7.22
N PRO A 101 1.82 -17.08 -6.30
CA PRO A 101 2.23 -18.45 -6.58
C PRO A 101 1.10 -19.34 -7.10
N TYR A 102 -0.10 -19.20 -6.56
CA TYR A 102 -1.27 -19.96 -7.02
C TYR A 102 -1.61 -19.66 -8.48
N LEU A 103 -1.67 -18.38 -8.86
CA LEU A 103 -1.88 -17.97 -10.25
C LEU A 103 -0.78 -18.50 -11.18
N PHE A 104 0.46 -18.43 -10.74
CA PHE A 104 1.61 -18.93 -11.51
C PHE A 104 1.53 -20.43 -11.75
N LEU A 105 1.21 -21.22 -10.73
CA LEU A 105 1.08 -22.70 -10.84
C LEU A 105 -0.08 -23.10 -11.75
N ILE A 106 -1.24 -22.48 -11.63
CA ILE A 106 -2.38 -22.77 -12.52
C ILE A 106 -2.04 -22.40 -13.96
N GLY A 107 -1.32 -21.28 -14.16
CA GLY A 107 -0.91 -20.84 -15.49
C GLY A 107 -0.03 -21.82 -16.25
N GLN A 108 0.69 -22.68 -15.55
CA GLN A 108 1.50 -23.73 -16.19
C GLN A 108 0.67 -24.89 -16.75
N HIS A 109 -0.53 -25.13 -16.23
CA HIS A 109 -1.33 -26.29 -16.58
C HIS A 109 -2.65 -25.96 -17.27
N ARG A 110 -3.14 -24.72 -17.15
CA ARG A 110 -4.44 -24.28 -17.66
C ARG A 110 -4.37 -22.84 -18.17
N ALA A 111 -4.72 -22.63 -19.44
CA ALA A 111 -4.61 -21.31 -20.07
C ALA A 111 -5.73 -20.34 -19.69
N TYR A 112 -6.95 -20.84 -19.50
CA TYR A 112 -8.14 -19.98 -19.37
C TYR A 112 -8.43 -19.54 -17.91
N GLU A 113 -8.16 -20.39 -16.92
CA GLU A 113 -8.47 -20.11 -15.52
C GLU A 113 -7.62 -18.95 -14.95
N PRO A 114 -6.28 -18.88 -15.18
CA PRO A 114 -5.49 -17.75 -14.74
C PRO A 114 -5.87 -16.46 -15.45
N ALA A 115 -6.23 -16.53 -16.73
CA ALA A 115 -6.66 -15.36 -17.48
C ALA A 115 -7.97 -14.78 -16.89
N ALA A 116 -8.95 -15.63 -16.56
CA ALA A 116 -10.19 -15.22 -15.93
C ALA A 116 -9.96 -14.61 -14.54
N LEU A 117 -9.12 -15.25 -13.71
CA LEU A 117 -8.75 -14.73 -12.37
C LEU A 117 -8.00 -13.40 -12.46
N SER A 118 -7.06 -13.27 -13.40
CA SER A 118 -6.34 -12.02 -13.64
C SER A 118 -7.29 -10.91 -14.09
N PHE A 119 -8.23 -11.22 -14.95
CA PHE A 119 -9.24 -10.26 -15.40
C PHE A 119 -10.14 -9.79 -14.25
N VAL A 120 -10.61 -10.71 -13.40
CA VAL A 120 -11.42 -10.37 -12.22
C VAL A 120 -10.62 -9.51 -11.24
N THR A 121 -9.35 -9.86 -10.99
CA THR A 121 -8.47 -9.08 -10.11
C THR A 121 -8.21 -7.68 -10.66
N PHE A 122 -7.98 -7.57 -11.97
CA PHE A 122 -7.81 -6.29 -12.65
C PHE A 122 -9.06 -5.43 -12.53
N LEU A 123 -10.23 -6.02 -12.75
CA LEU A 123 -11.52 -5.33 -12.67
C LEU A 123 -11.82 -4.87 -11.24
N LEU A 124 -11.55 -5.72 -10.24
CA LEU A 124 -11.65 -5.37 -8.82
C LEU A 124 -10.73 -4.19 -8.46
N THR A 125 -9.48 -4.22 -8.93
CA THR A 125 -8.52 -3.14 -8.70
C THR A 125 -8.99 -1.83 -9.34
N TRP A 126 -9.53 -1.90 -10.55
CA TRP A 126 -10.09 -0.76 -11.27
C TRP A 126 -11.30 -0.15 -10.55
N VAL A 127 -12.20 -1.00 -10.09
CA VAL A 127 -13.37 -0.57 -9.30
C VAL A 127 -12.94 0.07 -7.97
N ALA A 128 -11.99 -0.56 -7.26
CA ALA A 128 -11.46 0.00 -6.02
C ALA A 128 -10.80 1.37 -6.26
N MET A 129 -10.01 1.51 -7.31
CA MET A 129 -9.36 2.76 -7.68
C MET A 129 -10.38 3.84 -8.08
N GLY A 130 -11.44 3.46 -8.81
CA GLY A 130 -12.54 4.34 -9.16
C GLY A 130 -13.33 4.83 -7.93
N MET A 131 -13.63 3.94 -7.00
CA MET A 131 -14.30 4.31 -5.75
C MET A 131 -13.48 5.30 -4.92
N ILE A 132 -12.17 5.11 -4.86
CA ILE A 132 -11.29 6.02 -4.14
C ILE A 132 -11.21 7.37 -4.83
N GLN A 133 -11.12 7.42 -6.16
CA GLN A 133 -11.15 8.67 -6.91
C GLN A 133 -12.46 9.42 -6.71
N LEU A 134 -13.59 8.75 -6.70
CA LEU A 134 -14.88 9.36 -6.40
C LEU A 134 -14.95 9.87 -4.95
N ALA A 135 -14.40 9.14 -4.01
CA ALA A 135 -14.37 9.54 -2.61
C ALA A 135 -13.40 10.72 -2.33
N THR A 136 -12.33 10.84 -3.13
CA THR A 136 -11.33 11.91 -2.99
C THR A 136 -11.53 13.06 -3.98
N GLY A 137 -12.12 12.81 -5.16
CA GLY A 137 -12.27 13.78 -6.26
C GLY A 137 -13.37 14.81 -6.05
N GLY A 138 -14.26 14.64 -5.09
CA GLY A 138 -15.30 15.64 -4.77
C GLY A 138 -14.77 16.96 -4.19
N GLN A 139 -13.49 17.07 -3.88
CA GLN A 139 -12.89 18.25 -3.26
C GLN A 139 -11.97 19.06 -4.19
N GLY A 140 -11.59 18.53 -5.36
CA GLY A 140 -10.66 19.20 -6.28
C GLY A 140 -11.30 20.16 -7.28
N GLN A 141 -12.59 20.04 -7.55
CA GLN A 141 -13.27 20.90 -8.55
C GLN A 141 -13.88 22.18 -7.98
N ALA A 142 -14.00 22.30 -6.65
CA ALA A 142 -14.55 23.52 -6.04
C ALA A 142 -13.53 24.67 -5.90
N ALA A 143 -12.23 24.41 -6.08
CA ALA A 143 -11.17 25.40 -5.90
C ALA A 143 -10.73 26.10 -7.22
N GLY A 144 -11.28 25.73 -8.37
CA GLY A 144 -10.89 26.26 -9.69
C GLY A 144 -11.88 27.22 -10.35
N ALA A 145 -12.91 27.65 -9.64
CA ALA A 145 -13.96 28.51 -10.19
C ALA A 145 -14.03 29.88 -9.47
N HIS A 146 -12.86 30.54 -9.36
CA HIS A 146 -12.81 31.99 -9.05
C HIS A 146 -11.66 32.63 -9.80
#